data_12a8d554a117bf3780eee709e1631b38
#
_entry.id   12a8d554a117bf3780eee709e1631b38
#
_cell.length_a   1.000
_cell.length_b   1.000
_cell.length_c   1.000
_cell.angle_alpha   90.00
_cell.angle_beta   90.00
_cell.angle_gamma   90.00
#
_symmetry.space_group_name_H-M   'P 1'
#
loop_
_entity.id
_entity.type
_entity.pdbx_description
1 polymer ?
#
loop_
_entity_poly.entity_id
_entity_poly.type
_entity_poly.pdbx_seq_one_letter_code
_entity_poly.pdbx_strand_id
1 'polypeptide(L)'
;WYVIGVIQANPTISQIDEIKHVFKIMLETTVCECWDEEKPGGFETVSEWIDAAKSHHLEAKRITSKSEINGIAQKNILLEITTNTEGYLWKFIIPV
;
A
#
# COMPACT_ATOMS: atom_id res chain seq x y z
N TRP A 1 15.58 0.65 -10.61
CA TRP A 1 14.27 0.60 -11.29
C TRP A 1 13.16 0.43 -10.30
N TYR A 2 12.01 1.05 -10.57
CA TYR A 2 10.84 0.97 -9.70
C TYR A 2 9.59 0.73 -10.54
N VAL A 3 8.68 -0.07 -10.00
CA VAL A 3 7.31 -0.16 -10.50
C VAL A 3 6.47 0.73 -9.63
N ILE A 4 5.73 1.65 -10.22
CA ILE A 4 4.90 2.62 -9.51
C ILE A 4 3.45 2.45 -9.94
N GLY A 5 2.58 2.16 -8.97
CA GLY A 5 1.14 2.13 -9.18
C GLY A 5 0.49 3.34 -8.51
N VAL A 6 -0.40 4.02 -9.20
CA VAL A 6 -1.10 5.19 -8.68
C VAL A 6 -2.60 4.99 -8.87
N ILE A 7 -3.37 5.15 -7.80
CA ILE A 7 -4.82 5.03 -7.82
C ILE A 7 -5.43 6.26 -7.14
N GLN A 8 -6.29 6.98 -7.85
CA GLN A 8 -7.11 8.03 -7.27
C GLN A 8 -8.43 7.40 -6.79
N ALA A 9 -8.75 7.55 -5.52
CA ALA A 9 -9.93 6.96 -4.91
C ALA A 9 -10.73 8.00 -4.13
N ASN A 10 -12.05 7.85 -4.13
CA ASN A 10 -12.90 8.61 -3.22
C ASN A 10 -12.75 8.05 -1.79
N PRO A 11 -13.09 8.83 -0.75
CA PRO A 11 -12.96 8.36 0.63
C PRO A 11 -14.08 7.39 1.04
N THR A 12 -14.59 6.59 0.12
CA THR A 12 -15.63 5.59 0.39
C THR A 12 -15.01 4.23 0.72
N ILE A 13 -15.64 3.50 1.64
CA ILE A 13 -15.13 2.21 2.11
C ILE A 13 -15.06 1.18 0.97
N SER A 14 -16.01 1.21 0.03
CA SER A 14 -16.07 0.24 -1.06
C SER A 14 -14.85 0.26 -1.97
N GLN A 15 -14.15 1.38 -2.09
CA GLN A 15 -12.98 1.49 -2.96
C GLN A 15 -11.70 0.94 -2.32
N ILE A 16 -11.67 0.79 -0.99
CA ILE A 16 -10.49 0.24 -0.32
C ILE A 16 -10.23 -1.22 -0.74
N ASP A 17 -11.28 -1.99 -0.99
CA ASP A 17 -11.14 -3.38 -1.43
C ASP A 17 -10.52 -3.47 -2.82
N GLU A 18 -10.86 -2.56 -3.71
CA GLU A 18 -10.25 -2.48 -5.05
C GLU A 18 -8.76 -2.12 -4.96
N ILE A 19 -8.41 -1.18 -4.08
CA ILE A 19 -7.03 -0.78 -3.85
C ILE A 19 -6.22 -1.96 -3.32
N LYS A 20 -6.74 -2.69 -2.35
CA LYS A 20 -6.10 -3.88 -1.79
C LYS A 20 -5.87 -4.94 -2.86
N HIS A 21 -6.88 -5.17 -3.71
CA HIS A 21 -6.79 -6.15 -4.77
C HIS A 21 -5.72 -5.79 -5.81
N VAL A 22 -5.71 -4.54 -6.26
CA VAL A 22 -4.73 -4.06 -7.24
C VAL A 22 -3.31 -4.13 -6.69
N PHE A 23 -3.10 -3.67 -5.46
CA PHE A 23 -1.76 -3.67 -4.86
C PHE A 23 -1.27 -5.09 -4.60
N LYS A 24 -2.15 -6.00 -4.22
CA LYS A 24 -1.81 -7.41 -4.05
C LYS A 24 -1.36 -8.02 -5.38
N ILE A 25 -2.08 -7.77 -6.46
CA ILE A 25 -1.73 -8.26 -7.79
C ILE A 25 -0.39 -7.68 -8.25
N MET A 26 -0.18 -6.39 -8.05
CA MET A 26 1.10 -5.75 -8.39
C MET A 26 2.26 -6.41 -7.66
N LEU A 27 2.09 -6.64 -6.36
CA LEU A 27 3.12 -7.25 -5.53
C LEU A 27 3.43 -8.67 -5.98
N GLU A 28 2.40 -9.49 -6.17
CA GLU A 28 2.56 -10.88 -6.58
C GLU A 28 3.19 -11.02 -7.97
N THR A 29 2.88 -10.09 -8.88
CA THR A 29 3.41 -10.09 -10.24
C THR A 29 4.84 -9.59 -10.31
N THR A 30 5.19 -8.56 -9.54
CA THR A 30 6.50 -7.90 -9.63
C THR A 30 7.53 -8.41 -8.63
N VAL A 31 7.10 -8.98 -7.52
CA VAL A 31 7.98 -9.46 -6.47
C VAL A 31 7.84 -10.96 -6.28
N CYS A 32 6.80 -11.40 -5.57
CA CYS A 32 6.53 -12.83 -5.31
C CYS A 32 5.16 -13.01 -4.66
N GLU A 33 4.68 -14.26 -4.65
CA GLU A 33 3.49 -14.67 -3.89
C GLU A 33 3.90 -15.16 -2.49
N CYS A 34 4.78 -14.43 -1.84
CA CYS A 34 5.45 -14.89 -0.61
C CYS A 34 5.06 -14.11 0.65
N TRP A 35 4.03 -13.28 0.58
CA TRP A 35 3.60 -12.49 1.74
C TRP A 35 3.27 -13.35 2.96
N ASP A 36 2.54 -14.43 2.74
CA ASP A 36 2.11 -15.33 3.81
C ASP A 36 3.29 -15.98 4.54
N GLU A 37 4.39 -16.19 3.83
CA GLU A 37 5.61 -16.78 4.39
C GLU A 37 6.48 -15.75 5.08
N GLU A 38 6.63 -14.58 4.49
CA GLU A 38 7.56 -13.54 4.98
C GLU A 38 6.93 -12.57 5.96
N LYS A 39 5.62 -12.32 5.85
CA LYS A 39 4.87 -11.40 6.73
C LYS A 39 5.62 -10.11 7.02
N PRO A 40 5.96 -9.33 6.00
CA PRO A 40 6.79 -8.14 6.17
C PRO A 40 6.11 -7.13 7.10
N GLY A 41 6.91 -6.51 7.96
CA GLY A 41 6.40 -5.54 8.93
C GLY A 41 5.51 -6.14 10.01
N GLY A 42 5.41 -7.47 10.10
CA GLY A 42 4.53 -8.15 11.04
C GLY A 42 3.07 -8.25 10.60
N PHE A 43 2.75 -7.80 9.39
CA PHE A 43 1.40 -7.91 8.85
C PHE A 43 1.18 -9.28 8.21
N GLU A 44 0.09 -9.94 8.57
CA GLU A 44 -0.22 -11.25 8.01
C GLU A 44 -0.68 -11.20 6.56
N THR A 45 -1.32 -10.09 6.16
CA THR A 45 -1.82 -9.90 4.79
C THR A 45 -1.54 -8.49 4.29
N VAL A 46 -1.53 -8.34 2.96
CA VAL A 46 -1.47 -7.03 2.32
C VAL A 46 -2.62 -6.13 2.78
N SER A 47 -3.80 -6.72 2.96
CA SER A 47 -4.99 -6.03 3.43
C SER A 47 -4.76 -5.37 4.79
N GLU A 48 -4.14 -6.07 5.73
CA GLU A 48 -3.83 -5.53 7.05
C GLU A 48 -2.87 -4.33 6.98
N TRP A 49 -1.86 -4.42 6.13
CA TRP A 49 -0.93 -3.32 5.94
C TRP A 49 -1.63 -2.07 5.38
N ILE A 50 -2.47 -2.25 4.37
CA ILE A 50 -3.20 -1.14 3.75
C ILE A 50 -4.16 -0.50 4.77
N ASP A 51 -4.86 -1.29 5.56
CA ASP A 51 -5.74 -0.79 6.63
C ASP A 51 -4.96 0.01 7.67
N ALA A 52 -3.80 -0.49 8.08
CA ALA A 52 -2.94 0.19 9.05
C ALA A 52 -2.41 1.52 8.49
N ALA A 53 -2.00 1.53 7.21
CA ALA A 53 -1.52 2.74 6.56
C ALA A 53 -2.62 3.80 6.44
N LYS A 54 -3.84 3.38 6.11
CA LYS A 54 -5.00 4.27 6.04
C LYS A 54 -5.33 4.86 7.39
N SER A 55 -5.38 4.03 8.44
CA SER A 55 -5.66 4.48 9.80
C SER A 55 -4.61 5.49 10.27
N HIS A 56 -3.34 5.21 10.02
CA HIS A 56 -2.26 6.11 10.36
C HIS A 56 -2.38 7.45 9.64
N HIS A 57 -2.72 7.44 8.36
CA HIS A 57 -2.90 8.65 7.57
C HIS A 57 -4.04 9.52 8.15
N LEU A 58 -5.15 8.90 8.51
CA LEU A 58 -6.30 9.62 9.08
C LEU A 58 -5.99 10.19 10.46
N GLU A 59 -5.27 9.45 11.31
CA GLU A 59 -4.90 9.90 12.65
C GLU A 59 -3.86 11.01 12.62
N ALA A 60 -2.91 10.95 11.71
CA ALA A 60 -1.82 11.93 11.60
C ALA A 60 -2.32 13.29 11.09
N LYS A 61 -3.48 13.34 10.44
CA LYS A 61 -4.06 14.56 9.86
C LYS A 61 -3.10 15.31 8.94
N ARG A 62 -2.27 14.56 8.23
CA ARG A 62 -1.31 15.11 7.26
C ARG A 62 -1.88 14.99 5.85
N ILE A 63 -1.40 15.86 4.96
CA ILE A 63 -1.78 15.78 3.55
C ILE A 63 -1.19 14.53 2.92
N THR A 64 0.06 14.19 3.25
CA THR A 64 0.74 13.01 2.72
C THR A 64 1.32 12.17 3.86
N SER A 65 1.08 10.85 3.80
CA SER A 65 1.65 9.88 4.73
C SER A 65 2.37 8.79 3.94
N LYS A 66 3.45 8.28 4.50
CA LYS A 66 4.25 7.20 3.90
C LYS A 66 4.31 6.02 4.86
N SER A 67 4.16 4.82 4.32
CA SER A 67 4.36 3.58 5.06
C SER A 67 5.32 2.70 4.29
N GLU A 68 6.42 2.33 4.91
CA GLU A 68 7.45 1.49 4.30
C GLU A 68 7.49 0.13 4.97
N ILE A 69 7.59 -0.93 4.15
CA ILE A 69 7.72 -2.30 4.63
C ILE A 69 9.01 -2.89 4.09
N ASN A 70 9.75 -3.52 4.98
CA ASN A 70 10.99 -4.20 4.64
C ASN A 70 10.80 -5.71 4.79
N GLY A 71 11.56 -6.48 4.02
CA GLY A 71 11.68 -7.92 4.23
C GLY A 71 10.92 -8.81 3.27
N ILE A 72 10.15 -8.26 2.34
CA ILE A 72 9.55 -9.09 1.31
C ILE A 72 10.54 -9.22 0.14
N ALA A 73 11.03 -10.44 -0.10
CA ALA A 73 12.08 -10.72 -1.11
C ALA A 73 13.29 -9.79 -0.96
N GLN A 74 13.62 -9.39 0.28
CA GLN A 74 14.73 -8.47 0.62
C GLN A 74 14.55 -7.07 0.02
N LYS A 75 13.33 -6.67 -0.27
CA LYS A 75 13.02 -5.36 -0.85
C LYS A 75 12.26 -4.48 0.12
N ASN A 76 12.41 -3.17 -0.05
CA ASN A 76 11.65 -2.18 0.69
C ASN A 76 10.52 -1.68 -0.22
N ILE A 77 9.29 -1.78 0.26
CA ILE A 77 8.11 -1.38 -0.49
C ILE A 77 7.48 -0.18 0.19
N LEU A 78 7.19 0.86 -0.58
CA LEU A 78 6.63 2.10 -0.06
C LEU A 78 5.18 2.26 -0.49
N LEU A 79 4.32 2.59 0.47
CA LEU A 79 2.94 2.99 0.23
C LEU A 79 2.77 4.44 0.67
N GLU A 80 2.33 5.30 -0.24
CA GLU A 80 2.10 6.71 0.03
C GLU A 80 0.63 7.04 -0.17
N ILE A 81 0.05 7.77 0.78
CA ILE A 81 -1.34 8.23 0.72
C ILE A 81 -1.34 9.75 0.78
N THR A 82 -1.94 10.39 -0.23
CA THR A 82 -2.06 11.84 -0.27
C THR A 82 -3.54 12.23 -0.32
N THR A 83 -3.95 13.11 0.58
CA THR A 83 -5.31 13.66 0.58
C THR A 83 -5.38 14.82 -0.41
N ASN A 84 -6.36 14.81 -1.30
CA ASN A 84 -6.61 15.88 -2.24
C ASN A 84 -8.10 16.23 -2.30
N THR A 85 -8.48 17.15 -3.18
CA THR A 85 -9.88 17.60 -3.31
C THR A 85 -10.84 16.51 -3.81
N GLU A 86 -10.32 15.48 -4.46
CA GLU A 86 -11.11 14.37 -5.00
C GLU A 86 -11.16 13.15 -4.08
N GLY A 87 -10.36 13.14 -3.00
CA GLY A 87 -10.29 12.04 -2.05
C GLY A 87 -8.87 11.70 -1.69
N TYR A 88 -8.46 10.47 -1.95
CA TYR A 88 -7.13 9.98 -1.62
C TYR A 88 -6.39 9.49 -2.86
N LEU A 89 -5.15 9.92 -3.01
CA LEU A 89 -4.24 9.41 -4.03
C LEU A 89 -3.34 8.36 -3.38
N TRP A 90 -3.45 7.11 -3.83
CA TRP A 90 -2.65 6.00 -3.35
C TRP A 90 -1.51 5.75 -4.32
N LYS A 91 -0.29 5.70 -3.79
CA LYS A 91 0.90 5.46 -4.59
C LYS A 91 1.67 4.30 -4.00
N PHE A 92 1.94 3.30 -4.83
CA PHE A 92 2.61 2.07 -4.42
C PHE A 92 3.91 1.95 -5.20
N ILE A 93 5.03 1.93 -4.51
CA ILE A 93 6.37 1.93 -5.13
C ILE A 93 7.09 0.64 -4.76
N ILE A 94 7.43 -0.14 -5.79
CA ILE A 94 8.11 -1.43 -5.63
C ILE A 94 9.44 -1.36 -6.37
N PRO A 95 10.59 -1.52 -5.66
CA PRO A 95 11.89 -1.62 -6.34
C PRO A 95 12.02 -2.96 -7.06
N VAL A 96 12.55 -2.95 -8.24
CA VAL A 96 12.77 -4.16 -9.03
C VAL A 96 14.24 -4.33 -9.40
#